data_4e743ea4e87a961ca67d293ddebe853e
#
_entry.id   4e743ea4e87a961ca67d293ddebe853e
#
_cell.length_a   1.000
_cell.length_b   1.000
_cell.length_c   1.000
_cell.angle_alpha   90.00
_cell.angle_beta   90.00
_cell.angle_gamma   90.00
#
_symmetry.space_group_name_H-M   'P 1'
#
loop_
_entity.id
_entity.type
_entity.pdbx_description
1 polymer ?
#
loop_
_entity_poly.entity_id
_entity_poly.type
_entity_poly.pdbx_seq_one_letter_code
_entity_poly.pdbx_strand_id
1 'polypeptide(L)'
;MTTRCTLAPFINQEFYITGYWGEPRGTHIHAGLDLSTGGINNVYNMKQGKLIYQDPNGLDGSGYGPYLIIQSLDGTTWLYGDLSPFSGFITGQTIMEGQLLATEGNPSGTASTGYHVHIELEMLTYGESFKYGYANSSDPATPLGLPNAEGGPYIYIPLPPTPSSTKRKKFPWVLYARKLRNKRNF
;
A
#
# COMPACT_ATOMS: atom_id res chain seq x y z
N MET A 1 13.24 -21.63 1.14
CA MET A 1 13.42 -20.76 2.34
C MET A 1 12.79 -19.42 2.01
N THR A 2 11.84 -18.96 2.82
CA THR A 2 11.10 -17.70 2.56
C THR A 2 11.95 -16.49 2.92
N THR A 3 12.07 -15.53 2.01
CA THR A 3 12.84 -14.29 2.22
C THR A 3 11.93 -13.19 2.77
N ARG A 4 12.35 -12.52 3.85
CA ARG A 4 11.61 -11.40 4.42
C ARG A 4 11.90 -10.12 3.62
N CYS A 5 10.83 -9.41 3.22
CA CYS A 5 10.91 -8.08 2.59
C CYS A 5 10.61 -6.96 3.59
N THR A 6 10.86 -5.71 3.18
CA THR A 6 10.69 -4.52 4.02
C THR A 6 9.25 -4.04 4.06
N LEU A 7 8.54 -4.14 2.93
CA LEU A 7 7.19 -3.66 2.72
C LEU A 7 6.52 -4.50 1.63
N ALA A 8 5.25 -4.82 1.77
CA ALA A 8 4.44 -5.43 0.72
C ALA A 8 2.95 -5.21 0.97
N PRO A 9 2.11 -5.34 -0.06
CA PRO A 9 0.66 -5.26 0.07
C PRO A 9 0.02 -6.50 0.73
N PHE A 10 0.81 -7.54 1.00
CA PHE A 10 0.37 -8.78 1.66
C PHE A 10 0.95 -8.87 3.07
N ILE A 11 0.11 -9.00 4.08
CA ILE A 11 0.51 -9.05 5.49
C ILE A 11 0.50 -10.49 5.98
N ASN A 12 1.64 -10.98 6.49
CA ASN A 12 1.82 -12.35 7.01
C ASN A 12 1.47 -13.46 6.01
N GLN A 13 1.60 -13.17 4.72
CA GLN A 13 1.33 -14.07 3.62
C GLN A 13 2.54 -14.21 2.73
N GLU A 14 2.83 -15.42 2.27
CA GLU A 14 3.85 -15.65 1.24
C GLU A 14 3.34 -15.21 -0.13
N PHE A 15 4.22 -14.62 -0.92
CA PHE A 15 3.94 -14.18 -2.27
C PHE A 15 5.16 -14.32 -3.18
N TYR A 16 4.95 -14.20 -4.46
CA TYR A 16 5.95 -14.30 -5.52
C TYR A 16 5.92 -13.03 -6.39
N ILE A 17 7.06 -12.66 -6.95
CA ILE A 17 7.13 -11.69 -8.04
C ILE A 17 6.92 -12.48 -9.34
N THR A 18 5.87 -12.14 -10.08
CA THR A 18 5.48 -12.79 -11.35
C THR A 18 5.68 -11.89 -12.56
N GLY A 19 6.03 -10.62 -12.36
CA GLY A 19 6.45 -9.65 -13.35
C GLY A 19 7.26 -8.55 -12.70
N TYR A 20 8.29 -8.01 -13.38
CA TYR A 20 9.22 -7.05 -12.82
C TYR A 20 9.21 -5.72 -13.58
N TRP A 21 9.58 -4.64 -12.89
CA TRP A 21 9.69 -3.31 -13.48
C TRP A 21 10.75 -3.25 -14.57
N GLY A 22 10.40 -2.70 -15.74
CA GLY A 22 11.27 -2.66 -16.91
C GLY A 22 11.22 -3.92 -17.77
N GLU A 23 10.37 -4.90 -17.44
CA GLU A 23 10.17 -6.11 -18.24
C GLU A 23 9.58 -5.76 -19.62
N PRO A 24 10.19 -6.20 -20.73
CA PRO A 24 9.62 -6.01 -22.06
C PRO A 24 8.34 -6.84 -22.26
N ARG A 25 7.23 -6.19 -22.57
CA ARG A 25 5.90 -6.84 -22.82
C ARG A 25 5.37 -6.45 -24.21
N GLY A 26 5.94 -7.05 -25.26
CA GLY A 26 5.49 -6.83 -26.63
C GLY A 26 5.54 -5.35 -27.05
N THR A 27 4.44 -4.62 -26.91
CA THR A 27 4.30 -3.23 -27.35
C THR A 27 4.64 -2.19 -26.26
N HIS A 28 4.88 -2.60 -25.04
CA HIS A 28 5.16 -1.71 -23.91
C HIS A 28 6.20 -2.29 -22.96
N ILE A 29 6.69 -1.48 -22.06
CA ILE A 29 7.56 -1.87 -20.94
C ILE A 29 6.73 -1.88 -19.69
N HIS A 30 6.87 -2.92 -18.86
CA HIS A 30 6.15 -3.08 -17.61
C HIS A 30 6.55 -1.99 -16.61
N ALA A 31 5.55 -1.29 -16.07
CA ALA A 31 5.75 -0.08 -15.25
C ALA A 31 5.84 -0.37 -13.74
N GLY A 32 5.66 -1.61 -13.32
CA GLY A 32 5.60 -1.98 -11.92
C GLY A 32 6.09 -3.40 -11.61
N LEU A 33 5.70 -3.90 -10.44
CA LEU A 33 5.86 -5.28 -10.03
C LEU A 33 4.50 -5.97 -9.99
N ASP A 34 4.40 -7.14 -10.59
CA ASP A 34 3.27 -8.03 -10.38
C ASP A 34 3.59 -8.97 -9.21
N LEU A 35 2.80 -8.90 -8.17
CA LEU A 35 2.94 -9.68 -6.95
C LEU A 35 1.75 -10.62 -6.79
N SER A 36 2.01 -11.92 -6.64
CA SER A 36 0.96 -12.94 -6.54
C SER A 36 1.16 -13.86 -5.33
N THR A 37 0.06 -14.13 -4.63
CA THR A 37 -0.01 -15.16 -3.59
C THR A 37 -0.42 -16.53 -4.14
N GLY A 38 -0.69 -16.62 -5.45
CA GLY A 38 -1.20 -17.81 -6.12
C GLY A 38 -2.71 -18.01 -5.99
N GLY A 39 -3.46 -17.03 -5.47
CA GLY A 39 -4.91 -17.12 -5.28
C GLY A 39 -5.56 -15.77 -5.01
N ILE A 40 -6.81 -15.79 -4.55
CA ILE A 40 -7.57 -14.58 -4.20
C ILE A 40 -7.27 -14.24 -2.74
N ASN A 41 -6.35 -13.32 -2.50
CA ASN A 41 -5.99 -12.85 -1.16
C ASN A 41 -6.16 -11.35 -1.00
N ASN A 42 -6.22 -10.91 0.26
CA ASN A 42 -6.41 -9.51 0.61
C ASN A 42 -5.17 -8.67 0.26
N VAL A 43 -5.41 -7.51 -0.34
CA VAL A 43 -4.41 -6.48 -0.66
C VAL A 43 -4.59 -5.32 0.31
N TYR A 44 -3.53 -4.93 0.98
CA TYR A 44 -3.52 -3.89 2.00
C TYR A 44 -2.70 -2.68 1.58
N ASN A 45 -3.09 -1.50 2.07
CA ASN A 45 -2.29 -0.30 1.91
C ASN A 45 -0.95 -0.43 2.63
N MET A 46 0.14 -0.22 1.91
CA MET A 46 1.50 -0.38 2.42
C MET A 46 1.93 0.77 3.33
N LYS A 47 1.48 1.99 3.07
CA LYS A 47 1.86 3.19 3.83
C LYS A 47 0.67 4.13 3.99
N GLN A 48 0.52 4.73 5.16
CA GLN A 48 -0.51 5.75 5.38
C GLN A 48 -0.38 6.90 4.38
N GLY A 49 -1.49 7.29 3.76
CA GLY A 49 -1.52 8.36 2.75
C GLY A 49 -2.92 8.85 2.42
N LYS A 50 -3.01 9.67 1.39
CA LYS A 50 -4.28 10.11 0.81
C LYS A 50 -4.59 9.36 -0.48
N LEU A 51 -5.81 8.90 -0.63
CA LEU A 51 -6.33 8.42 -1.90
C LEU A 51 -6.48 9.62 -2.85
N ILE A 52 -5.67 9.66 -3.91
CA ILE A 52 -5.67 10.77 -4.87
C ILE A 52 -6.43 10.43 -6.15
N TYR A 53 -6.55 9.15 -6.49
CA TYR A 53 -7.31 8.68 -7.65
C TYR A 53 -7.80 7.24 -7.43
N GLN A 54 -8.89 6.85 -8.12
CA GLN A 54 -9.38 5.47 -8.19
C GLN A 54 -10.24 5.23 -9.41
N ASP A 55 -10.16 4.03 -9.96
CA ASP A 55 -11.17 3.43 -10.84
C ASP A 55 -11.57 2.05 -10.29
N PRO A 56 -12.63 1.98 -9.47
CA PRO A 56 -13.00 0.76 -8.76
C PRO A 56 -13.53 -0.37 -9.63
N ASN A 57 -13.79 -0.11 -10.91
CA ASN A 57 -14.34 -1.09 -11.87
C ASN A 57 -13.40 -1.33 -13.07
N GLY A 58 -12.32 -0.58 -13.22
CA GLY A 58 -11.38 -0.72 -14.34
C GLY A 58 -11.96 -0.30 -15.68
N LEU A 59 -12.76 0.76 -15.72
CA LEU A 59 -13.52 1.19 -16.92
C LEU A 59 -12.90 2.37 -17.67
N ASP A 60 -11.84 2.97 -17.14
CA ASP A 60 -11.21 4.17 -17.74
C ASP A 60 -10.33 3.87 -18.96
N GLY A 61 -10.12 2.60 -19.27
CA GLY A 61 -9.31 2.16 -20.41
C GLY A 61 -7.79 2.28 -20.21
N SER A 62 -7.33 2.54 -19.00
CA SER A 62 -5.90 2.63 -18.65
C SER A 62 -5.12 1.33 -18.83
N GLY A 63 -5.82 0.19 -18.74
CA GLY A 63 -5.21 -1.16 -18.76
C GLY A 63 -4.84 -1.70 -17.38
N TYR A 64 -5.04 -0.93 -16.29
CA TYR A 64 -4.74 -1.36 -14.92
C TYR A 64 -5.87 -2.15 -14.24
N GLY A 65 -6.96 -2.47 -14.96
CA GLY A 65 -8.13 -3.03 -14.31
C GLY A 65 -8.68 -2.12 -13.21
N PRO A 66 -9.38 -2.64 -12.20
CA PRO A 66 -9.71 -1.86 -11.01
C PRO A 66 -8.43 -1.45 -10.26
N TYR A 67 -8.26 -0.15 -9.97
CA TYR A 67 -7.06 0.36 -9.35
C TYR A 67 -7.32 1.59 -8.47
N LEU A 68 -6.36 1.90 -7.62
CA LEU A 68 -6.31 3.11 -6.80
C LEU A 68 -4.88 3.62 -6.64
N ILE A 69 -4.75 4.93 -6.42
CA ILE A 69 -3.47 5.61 -6.25
C ILE A 69 -3.47 6.33 -4.91
N ILE A 70 -2.48 6.01 -4.08
CA ILE A 70 -2.32 6.58 -2.75
C ILE A 70 -1.01 7.34 -2.67
N GLN A 71 -1.09 8.63 -2.33
CA GLN A 71 0.08 9.44 -2.01
C GLN A 71 0.37 9.35 -0.52
N SER A 72 1.48 8.75 -0.18
CA SER A 72 1.91 8.52 1.20
C SER A 72 2.44 9.79 1.86
N LEU A 73 2.49 9.80 3.20
CA LEU A 73 2.95 10.96 3.99
C LEU A 73 4.43 11.28 3.78
N ASP A 74 5.24 10.31 3.34
CA ASP A 74 6.65 10.48 3.00
C ASP A 74 6.88 11.03 1.57
N GLY A 75 5.81 11.34 0.85
CA GLY A 75 5.83 11.87 -0.51
C GLY A 75 5.86 10.81 -1.60
N THR A 76 6.00 9.52 -1.28
CA THR A 76 5.91 8.44 -2.28
C THR A 76 4.47 8.26 -2.74
N THR A 77 4.28 7.99 -4.03
CA THR A 77 2.95 7.72 -4.61
C THR A 77 2.91 6.29 -5.15
N TRP A 78 1.92 5.53 -4.68
CA TRP A 78 1.76 4.13 -5.01
C TRP A 78 0.48 3.87 -5.77
N LEU A 79 0.58 3.19 -6.91
CA LEU A 79 -0.55 2.60 -7.62
C LEU A 79 -0.68 1.13 -7.22
N TYR A 80 -1.92 0.72 -6.97
CA TYR A 80 -2.35 -0.66 -6.76
C TYR A 80 -3.33 -1.00 -7.86
N GLY A 81 -2.89 -1.72 -8.88
CA GLY A 81 -3.67 -2.14 -10.04
C GLY A 81 -4.03 -3.61 -10.03
N ASP A 82 -4.78 -4.02 -11.04
CA ASP A 82 -5.25 -5.39 -11.24
C ASP A 82 -5.97 -5.98 -10.00
N LEU A 83 -6.71 -5.12 -9.32
CA LEU A 83 -7.50 -5.50 -8.15
C LEU A 83 -8.83 -6.15 -8.56
N SER A 84 -9.46 -6.90 -7.66
CA SER A 84 -10.89 -7.17 -7.79
C SER A 84 -11.69 -5.88 -7.65
N PRO A 85 -12.88 -5.74 -8.27
CA PRO A 85 -13.74 -4.58 -8.09
C PRO A 85 -13.99 -4.27 -6.61
N PHE A 86 -13.91 -3.02 -6.24
CA PHE A 86 -14.02 -2.56 -4.86
C PHE A 86 -14.98 -1.36 -4.74
N SER A 87 -15.31 -0.98 -3.50
CA SER A 87 -16.17 0.16 -3.20
C SER A 87 -15.86 0.72 -1.80
N GLY A 88 -16.53 1.83 -1.44
CA GLY A 88 -16.44 2.39 -0.09
C GLY A 88 -15.29 3.38 0.11
N PHE A 89 -14.52 3.70 -0.93
CA PHE A 89 -13.47 4.72 -0.87
C PHE A 89 -13.95 6.05 -1.48
N ILE A 90 -13.42 7.15 -0.95
CA ILE A 90 -13.68 8.51 -1.43
C ILE A 90 -12.35 9.19 -1.70
N THR A 91 -12.16 9.71 -2.93
CA THR A 91 -10.96 10.49 -3.28
C THR A 91 -10.75 11.63 -2.29
N GLY A 92 -9.53 11.80 -1.81
CA GLY A 92 -9.14 12.74 -0.76
C GLY A 92 -9.19 12.19 0.66
N GLN A 93 -9.79 10.99 0.90
CA GLN A 93 -9.76 10.38 2.23
C GLN A 93 -8.36 9.89 2.60
N THR A 94 -8.10 9.80 3.89
CA THR A 94 -6.90 9.15 4.41
C THR A 94 -7.10 7.64 4.44
N ILE A 95 -6.14 6.91 3.86
CA ILE A 95 -6.04 5.46 3.93
C ILE A 95 -4.90 5.12 4.90
N MET A 96 -5.22 4.32 5.92
CA MET A 96 -4.23 3.93 6.92
C MET A 96 -3.30 2.83 6.41
N GLU A 97 -2.09 2.76 6.92
CA GLU A 97 -1.22 1.59 6.73
C GLU A 97 -1.92 0.33 7.26
N GLY A 98 -1.84 -0.76 6.50
CA GLY A 98 -2.53 -2.01 6.82
C GLY A 98 -4.05 -1.99 6.61
N GLN A 99 -4.63 -0.90 6.09
CA GLN A 99 -6.05 -0.88 5.72
C GLN A 99 -6.28 -1.76 4.49
N LEU A 100 -7.30 -2.62 4.56
CA LEU A 100 -7.74 -3.44 3.43
C LEU A 100 -8.21 -2.55 2.27
N LEU A 101 -7.69 -2.79 1.09
CA LEU A 101 -8.04 -2.08 -0.15
C LEU A 101 -9.04 -2.90 -0.99
N ALA A 102 -8.65 -4.11 -1.33
CA ALA A 102 -9.40 -5.05 -2.17
C ALA A 102 -8.81 -6.45 -2.00
N THR A 103 -9.10 -7.34 -2.94
CA THR A 103 -8.36 -8.60 -3.13
C THR A 103 -7.59 -8.58 -4.44
N GLU A 104 -6.65 -9.51 -4.60
CA GLU A 104 -6.00 -9.77 -5.90
C GLU A 104 -7.07 -9.95 -6.97
N GLY A 105 -6.89 -9.33 -8.13
CA GLY A 105 -7.74 -9.52 -9.29
C GLY A 105 -7.13 -10.51 -10.27
N ASN A 106 -7.97 -10.95 -11.18
CA ASN A 106 -7.59 -11.74 -12.34
C ASN A 106 -8.20 -11.06 -13.56
N PRO A 107 -7.54 -9.99 -14.09
CA PRO A 107 -8.12 -9.24 -15.19
C PRO A 107 -8.26 -10.11 -16.42
N SER A 108 -9.50 -10.47 -16.74
CA SER A 108 -9.83 -11.23 -17.94
C SER A 108 -9.55 -10.39 -19.18
N GLY A 109 -8.71 -10.89 -20.09
CA GLY A 109 -8.43 -10.25 -21.38
C GLY A 109 -7.07 -9.57 -21.52
N THR A 110 -6.25 -9.57 -20.50
CA THR A 110 -4.83 -9.21 -20.56
C THR A 110 -3.97 -10.47 -20.65
N ALA A 111 -2.69 -10.33 -21.02
CA ALA A 111 -1.72 -11.45 -21.02
C ALA A 111 -1.41 -11.98 -19.60
N SER A 112 -2.09 -11.49 -18.58
CA SER A 112 -1.97 -11.94 -17.20
C SER A 112 -2.65 -13.27 -16.97
N THR A 113 -1.87 -14.25 -16.55
CA THR A 113 -2.31 -15.64 -16.34
C THR A 113 -2.46 -15.95 -14.85
N GLY A 114 -3.28 -15.20 -14.12
CA GLY A 114 -3.55 -15.54 -12.72
C GLY A 114 -3.86 -14.35 -11.83
N TYR A 115 -4.22 -14.66 -10.59
CA TYR A 115 -4.46 -13.64 -9.56
C TYR A 115 -3.16 -12.95 -9.15
N HIS A 116 -3.16 -11.62 -9.14
CA HIS A 116 -2.04 -10.80 -8.70
C HIS A 116 -2.51 -9.38 -8.35
N VAL A 117 -1.62 -8.59 -7.79
CA VAL A 117 -1.72 -7.14 -7.70
C VAL A 117 -0.54 -6.54 -8.45
N HIS A 118 -0.81 -5.54 -9.29
CA HIS A 118 0.19 -4.72 -9.95
C HIS A 118 0.54 -3.52 -9.07
N ILE A 119 1.82 -3.33 -8.74
CA ILE A 119 2.30 -2.26 -7.86
C ILE A 119 3.25 -1.35 -8.63
N GLU A 120 2.91 -0.05 -8.73
CA GLU A 120 3.82 0.97 -9.26
C GLU A 120 4.25 1.96 -8.19
N LEU A 121 5.48 2.44 -8.32
CA LEU A 121 5.99 3.62 -7.62
C LEU A 121 5.99 4.79 -8.60
N GLU A 122 5.04 5.69 -8.42
CA GLU A 122 4.82 6.79 -9.34
C GLU A 122 5.77 7.96 -9.06
N MET A 123 6.31 8.55 -10.14
CA MET A 123 7.09 9.79 -10.10
C MET A 123 6.14 11.01 -10.14
N LEU A 124 5.17 11.06 -9.23
CA LEU A 124 4.15 12.08 -9.17
C LEU A 124 4.41 13.04 -8.02
N THR A 125 4.52 14.34 -8.32
CA THR A 125 4.56 15.41 -7.31
C THR A 125 3.15 15.82 -6.90
N TYR A 126 3.01 16.30 -5.67
CA TYR A 126 1.72 16.74 -5.14
C TYR A 126 1.06 17.79 -6.05
N GLY A 127 -0.16 17.53 -6.47
CA GLY A 127 -0.94 18.43 -7.33
C GLY A 127 -0.76 18.23 -8.83
N GLU A 128 0.12 17.33 -9.28
CA GLU A 128 0.22 16.94 -10.68
C GLU A 128 -0.87 15.95 -11.08
N SER A 129 -1.26 16.00 -12.35
CA SER A 129 -2.17 15.01 -12.93
C SER A 129 -1.43 13.70 -13.13
N PHE A 130 -2.08 12.59 -12.78
CA PHE A 130 -1.56 11.26 -12.99
C PHE A 130 -1.25 10.98 -14.46
N LYS A 131 -0.13 10.32 -14.72
CA LYS A 131 0.31 9.91 -16.06
C LYS A 131 0.69 8.43 -16.01
N TYR A 132 0.15 7.67 -16.93
CA TYR A 132 0.34 6.24 -17.03
C TYR A 132 1.71 5.83 -17.60
N GLY A 133 2.18 4.65 -17.17
CA GLY A 133 3.21 3.87 -17.84
C GLY A 133 4.62 4.11 -17.37
N TYR A 134 5.52 3.26 -17.87
CA TYR A 134 6.91 3.11 -17.46
C TYR A 134 7.72 4.42 -17.36
N ALA A 135 7.50 5.35 -18.28
CA ALA A 135 8.21 6.64 -18.28
C ALA A 135 7.85 7.55 -17.09
N ASN A 136 6.77 7.26 -16.38
CA ASN A 136 6.27 8.03 -15.25
C ASN A 136 6.38 7.27 -13.92
N SER A 137 6.91 6.05 -13.95
CA SER A 137 7.16 5.20 -12.78
C SER A 137 8.66 5.03 -12.52
N SER A 138 9.00 4.59 -11.33
CA SER A 138 10.34 4.16 -10.94
C SER A 138 10.29 2.76 -10.35
N ASP A 139 11.45 2.10 -10.27
CA ASP A 139 11.56 0.75 -9.75
C ASP A 139 10.98 0.64 -8.32
N PRO A 140 9.85 -0.05 -8.12
CA PRO A 140 9.27 -0.24 -6.80
C PRO A 140 9.98 -1.30 -5.95
N ALA A 141 10.82 -2.15 -6.54
CA ALA A 141 11.46 -3.26 -5.85
C ALA A 141 12.38 -2.79 -4.71
N THR A 142 13.18 -1.74 -4.97
CA THR A 142 14.11 -1.19 -3.97
C THR A 142 13.43 -0.76 -2.67
N PRO A 143 12.39 0.10 -2.64
CA PRO A 143 11.72 0.48 -1.40
C PRO A 143 10.94 -0.67 -0.76
N LEU A 144 10.54 -1.68 -1.53
CA LEU A 144 9.90 -2.88 -0.99
C LEU A 144 10.91 -3.86 -0.35
N GLY A 145 12.20 -3.70 -0.61
CA GLY A 145 13.24 -4.64 -0.18
C GLY A 145 13.15 -5.98 -0.93
N LEU A 146 12.78 -5.92 -2.20
CA LEU A 146 12.63 -7.03 -3.12
C LEU A 146 13.66 -6.94 -4.25
N PRO A 147 14.02 -8.05 -4.91
CA PRO A 147 14.74 -7.97 -6.18
C PRO A 147 13.80 -7.49 -7.31
N ASN A 148 14.34 -6.77 -8.28
CA ASN A 148 13.62 -6.46 -9.52
C ASN A 148 13.77 -7.62 -10.53
N ALA A 149 13.21 -8.77 -10.19
CA ALA A 149 13.23 -10.00 -10.98
C ALA A 149 12.14 -10.96 -10.47
N GLU A 150 11.65 -11.84 -11.34
CA GLU A 150 10.75 -12.92 -10.93
C GLU A 150 11.38 -13.81 -9.86
N GLY A 151 10.56 -14.30 -8.94
CA GLY A 151 11.02 -15.22 -7.89
C GLY A 151 10.20 -15.16 -6.61
N GLY A 152 10.71 -15.82 -5.57
CA GLY A 152 10.07 -15.97 -4.27
C GLY A 152 10.32 -17.35 -3.67
N PRO A 153 9.64 -17.70 -2.57
CA PRO A 153 8.63 -16.89 -1.88
C PRO A 153 9.22 -15.78 -1.02
N TYR A 154 8.48 -14.67 -0.92
CA TYR A 154 8.74 -13.53 -0.05
C TYR A 154 7.62 -13.41 1.00
N ILE A 155 7.91 -12.74 2.11
CA ILE A 155 6.92 -12.46 3.17
C ILE A 155 7.17 -11.09 3.80
N TYR A 156 6.10 -10.33 4.02
CA TYR A 156 6.10 -9.13 4.83
C TYR A 156 5.45 -9.39 6.19
N ILE A 157 6.22 -9.16 7.25
CA ILE A 157 5.75 -9.26 8.63
C ILE A 157 5.89 -7.86 9.23
N PRO A 158 4.78 -7.14 9.45
CA PRO A 158 4.81 -5.83 10.08
C PRO A 158 5.52 -5.89 11.44
N LEU A 159 6.27 -4.86 11.77
CA LEU A 159 6.77 -4.72 13.12
C LEU A 159 5.57 -4.48 14.07
N PRO A 160 5.59 -5.04 15.28
CA PRO A 160 4.58 -4.70 16.28
C PRO A 160 4.59 -3.18 16.49
N PRO A 161 3.41 -2.55 16.64
CA PRO A 161 3.34 -1.12 16.87
C PRO A 161 4.23 -0.78 18.07
N THR A 162 5.15 0.17 17.87
CA THR A 162 5.97 0.68 18.97
C THR A 162 5.01 1.15 20.07
N PRO A 163 5.15 0.68 21.32
CA PRO A 163 4.28 1.14 22.38
C PRO A 163 4.30 2.67 22.39
N SER A 164 3.17 3.28 22.09
CA SER A 164 3.03 4.72 22.18
C SER A 164 3.52 5.12 23.57
N SER A 165 4.55 5.97 23.64
CA SER A 165 4.95 6.59 24.89
C SER A 165 3.83 7.56 25.28
N THR A 166 2.72 7.02 25.75
CA THR A 166 1.68 7.82 26.38
C THR A 166 2.36 8.44 27.59
N LYS A 167 2.85 9.69 27.41
CA LYS A 167 3.08 10.57 28.56
C LYS A 167 1.78 10.48 29.35
N ARG A 168 1.80 9.75 30.50
CA ARG A 168 0.66 9.69 31.41
C ARG A 168 0.23 11.14 31.61
N LYS A 169 -0.87 11.56 31.00
CA LYS A 169 -1.52 12.82 31.32
C LYS A 169 -1.80 12.71 32.82
N LYS A 170 -1.04 13.44 33.63
CA LYS A 170 -1.33 13.54 35.05
C LYS A 170 -2.76 14.05 35.15
N PHE A 171 -3.67 13.17 35.57
CA PHE A 171 -5.07 13.52 35.68
C PHE A 171 -5.21 14.73 36.62
N PRO A 172 -5.91 15.81 36.22
CA PRO A 172 -5.98 17.05 36.99
C PRO A 172 -6.51 16.86 38.45
N TRP A 173 -7.22 15.78 38.73
CA TRP A 173 -7.75 15.52 40.06
C TRP A 173 -6.70 15.15 41.12
N VAL A 174 -5.50 14.72 40.73
CA VAL A 174 -4.35 14.52 41.65
C VAL A 174 -3.88 15.86 42.22
N LEU A 175 -4.04 16.96 41.47
CA LEU A 175 -3.78 18.33 41.98
C LEU A 175 -4.90 18.83 42.91
N TYR A 176 -6.11 18.35 42.71
CA TYR A 176 -7.25 18.76 43.54
C TYR A 176 -7.16 18.16 44.96
N ALA A 177 -6.73 16.91 45.09
CA ALA A 177 -6.55 16.23 46.38
C ALA A 177 -5.42 16.90 47.20
N ARG A 178 -4.39 17.48 46.58
CA ARG A 178 -3.32 18.22 47.26
C ARG A 178 -3.79 19.58 47.81
N LYS A 179 -4.74 20.24 47.13
CA LYS A 179 -5.29 21.54 47.53
C LYS A 179 -6.26 21.42 48.73
N LEU A 180 -6.91 20.29 48.91
CA LEU A 180 -7.82 20.03 50.05
C LEU A 180 -7.05 19.64 51.31
N ARG A 181 -5.87 19.06 51.23
CA ARG A 181 -5.02 18.74 52.39
C ARG A 181 -4.44 19.98 53.08
N ASN A 182 -4.18 21.05 52.33
CA ASN A 182 -3.59 22.27 52.86
C ASN A 182 -4.64 23.24 53.50
N LYS A 183 -5.94 22.93 53.43
CA LYS A 183 -7.02 23.73 54.08
C LYS A 183 -7.48 23.23 55.45
N ARG A 184 -6.84 22.17 56.00
CA ARG A 184 -7.22 21.60 57.28
C ARG A 184 -6.25 21.89 58.42
N ASN A 185 -5.28 22.77 58.22
CA ASN A 185 -4.35 23.25 59.26
C ASN A 185 -4.51 24.76 59.45
N PHE A 186 -5.64 25.19 59.98
CA PHE A 186 -5.84 26.43 60.72
C PHE A 186 -6.89 26.18 61.81
#